data_3855af853ff562a185fc1757aee20938
#
_entry.id   3855af853ff562a185fc1757aee20938
#
_cell.length_a   1.000
_cell.length_b   1.000
_cell.length_c   1.000
_cell.angle_alpha   90.00
_cell.angle_beta   90.00
_cell.angle_gamma   90.00
#
_symmetry.space_group_name_H-M   'P 1'
#
loop_
_entity.id
_entity.type
_entity.pdbx_description
1 polymer ?
#
loop_
_entity_poly.entity_id
_entity_poly.type
_entity_poly.pdbx_seq_one_letter_code
_entity_poly.pdbx_strand_id
1 'polypeptide(L)'
;DYIDLSAAMENGDFVVYNRDWDSDKEELIHLVKTKNDPTKQKKIITLACNYMASDMRDMVAEFNKTNNEYRIKVTDYSQYNTGDDYNAGTTKLNTEIIAGNVPDIILLDSQMPITQYAAKGLLEDLTPYMERDFGKDAFVEDFYKTLRDDKGRLYEAYSSFYIKTAVGLEKVVGDGSSWTFADMKNAMGKLRDGASVLFNRYSRERAVREFVYNGMGSFVDWESGKCSFDSPEFIDILNFVKTFKTSDEMQSSGAYDEKYVEEYTRINNGDQLLMEETFYN
;
A
#
# COMPACT_ATOMS: atom_id res chain seq x y z
N ASP A 1 -15.96 -14.87 -5.42
CA ASP A 1 -17.26 -15.56 -5.40
C ASP A 1 -17.99 -15.23 -4.11
N TYR A 2 -19.17 -14.63 -4.20
CA TYR A 2 -20.02 -14.35 -3.05
C TYR A 2 -20.96 -15.56 -2.84
N ILE A 3 -21.00 -16.07 -1.62
CA ILE A 3 -22.00 -17.04 -1.22
C ILE A 3 -23.31 -16.27 -0.96
N ASP A 4 -24.25 -16.34 -1.88
CA ASP A 4 -25.52 -15.63 -1.77
C ASP A 4 -26.45 -16.27 -0.72
N LEU A 5 -26.51 -17.59 -0.68
CA LEU A 5 -27.33 -18.34 0.25
C LEU A 5 -26.62 -19.63 0.69
N SER A 6 -26.77 -19.99 1.95
CA SER A 6 -26.34 -21.28 2.46
C SER A 6 -27.38 -21.86 3.42
N ALA A 7 -27.52 -23.18 3.40
CA ALA A 7 -28.41 -23.91 4.31
C ALA A 7 -27.71 -25.14 4.88
N ALA A 8 -27.86 -25.35 6.19
CA ALA A 8 -27.44 -26.57 6.82
C ALA A 8 -28.53 -27.65 6.66
N MET A 9 -28.12 -28.86 6.30
CA MET A 9 -29.00 -30.02 6.19
C MET A 9 -29.04 -30.81 7.53
N GLU A 10 -30.10 -31.56 7.76
CA GLU A 10 -30.26 -32.35 9.00
C GLU A 10 -29.14 -33.40 9.22
N ASN A 11 -28.53 -33.88 8.14
CA ASN A 11 -27.41 -34.82 8.20
C ASN A 11 -26.04 -34.16 8.50
N GLY A 12 -26.02 -32.82 8.64
CA GLY A 12 -24.81 -32.03 8.91
C GLY A 12 -24.04 -31.61 7.66
N ASP A 13 -24.58 -31.89 6.46
CA ASP A 13 -24.06 -31.34 5.21
C ASP A 13 -24.52 -29.88 5.03
N PHE A 14 -23.94 -29.18 4.04
CA PHE A 14 -24.35 -27.82 3.66
C PHE A 14 -24.66 -27.78 2.18
N VAL A 15 -25.66 -26.98 1.82
CA VAL A 15 -25.93 -26.59 0.44
C VAL A 15 -25.65 -25.11 0.31
N VAL A 16 -24.88 -24.74 -0.68
CA VAL A 16 -24.48 -23.38 -0.98
C VAL A 16 -24.94 -23.04 -2.38
N TYR A 17 -25.64 -21.92 -2.52
CA TYR A 17 -25.93 -21.29 -3.81
C TYR A 17 -24.87 -20.22 -4.05
N ASN A 18 -24.24 -20.28 -5.19
CA ASN A 18 -23.23 -19.35 -5.67
C ASN A 18 -23.63 -18.80 -7.05
N ARG A 19 -23.48 -17.49 -7.23
CA ARG A 19 -23.65 -16.83 -8.51
C ARG A 19 -22.36 -16.13 -8.89
N ASP A 20 -21.85 -16.45 -10.05
CA ASP A 20 -20.74 -15.73 -10.66
C ASP A 20 -21.32 -14.54 -11.46
N TRP A 21 -21.13 -13.34 -10.96
CA TRP A 21 -21.68 -12.10 -11.52
C TRP A 21 -21.02 -11.71 -12.86
N ASP A 22 -19.81 -12.20 -13.14
CA ASP A 22 -19.09 -11.89 -14.37
C ASP A 22 -19.54 -12.80 -15.53
N SER A 23 -19.84 -14.06 -15.24
CA SER A 23 -20.25 -15.05 -16.23
C SER A 23 -21.75 -15.37 -16.22
N ASP A 24 -22.52 -14.80 -15.27
CA ASP A 24 -23.94 -15.06 -15.00
C ASP A 24 -24.26 -16.55 -14.78
N LYS A 25 -23.25 -17.31 -14.30
CA LYS A 25 -23.43 -18.72 -13.96
C LYS A 25 -23.91 -18.88 -12.55
N GLU A 26 -24.89 -19.74 -12.40
CA GLU A 26 -25.44 -20.14 -11.09
C GLU A 26 -25.06 -21.58 -10.78
N GLU A 27 -24.62 -21.83 -9.55
CA GLU A 27 -24.21 -23.14 -9.09
C GLU A 27 -24.87 -23.46 -7.75
N LEU A 28 -25.37 -24.70 -7.63
CA LEU A 28 -25.80 -25.26 -6.36
C LEU A 28 -24.75 -26.28 -5.91
N ILE A 29 -24.02 -25.96 -4.87
CA ILE A 29 -22.90 -26.75 -4.35
C ILE A 29 -23.36 -27.53 -3.11
N HIS A 30 -23.26 -28.84 -3.16
CA HIS A 30 -23.53 -29.71 -2.01
C HIS A 30 -22.20 -30.07 -1.31
N LEU A 31 -21.98 -29.53 -0.11
CA LEU A 31 -20.83 -29.80 0.72
C LEU A 31 -21.14 -30.95 1.68
N VAL A 32 -20.52 -32.09 1.45
CA VAL A 32 -20.75 -33.31 2.24
C VAL A 32 -19.72 -33.44 3.36
N LYS A 33 -20.19 -33.65 4.58
CA LYS A 33 -19.32 -33.91 5.72
C LYS A 33 -18.64 -35.28 5.59
N THR A 34 -17.33 -35.27 5.41
CA THR A 34 -16.52 -36.49 5.36
C THR A 34 -15.77 -36.73 6.68
N LYS A 35 -15.48 -38.02 6.98
CA LYS A 35 -14.58 -38.31 8.09
C LYS A 35 -13.18 -37.84 7.78
N ASN A 36 -12.55 -37.17 8.74
CA ASN A 36 -11.16 -36.80 8.65
C ASN A 36 -10.28 -38.07 8.57
N ASP A 37 -9.54 -38.23 7.47
CA ASP A 37 -8.58 -39.32 7.30
C ASP A 37 -7.20 -38.82 7.78
N PRO A 38 -6.68 -39.33 8.92
CA PRO A 38 -5.40 -38.87 9.46
C PRO A 38 -4.22 -39.09 8.49
N THR A 39 -4.35 -40.07 7.57
CA THR A 39 -3.29 -40.34 6.57
C THR A 39 -3.23 -39.33 5.44
N LYS A 40 -4.27 -38.53 5.32
CA LYS A 40 -4.41 -37.46 4.32
C LYS A 40 -4.29 -36.07 4.93
N GLN A 41 -3.82 -35.94 6.17
CA GLN A 41 -3.64 -34.64 6.81
C GLN A 41 -2.48 -33.89 6.13
N LYS A 42 -2.83 -32.74 5.53
CA LYS A 42 -1.83 -31.82 4.99
C LYS A 42 -1.10 -31.11 6.12
N LYS A 43 0.16 -30.81 5.92
CA LYS A 43 0.94 -29.95 6.82
C LYS A 43 0.33 -28.53 6.81
N ILE A 44 0.18 -27.94 7.97
CA ILE A 44 -0.41 -26.61 8.09
C ILE A 44 0.69 -25.57 7.93
N ILE A 45 0.45 -24.60 7.05
CA ILE A 45 1.16 -23.33 6.93
C ILE A 45 0.23 -22.25 7.50
N THR A 46 0.69 -21.53 8.49
CA THR A 46 -0.07 -20.46 9.13
C THR A 46 0.15 -19.15 8.39
N LEU A 47 -0.95 -18.44 8.04
CA LEU A 47 -0.92 -17.12 7.43
C LEU A 47 -1.68 -16.14 8.33
N ALA A 48 -1.03 -15.04 8.72
CA ALA A 48 -1.65 -13.98 9.50
C ALA A 48 -1.83 -12.71 8.66
N CYS A 49 -2.96 -12.04 8.86
CA CYS A 49 -3.30 -10.77 8.20
C CYS A 49 -4.18 -9.90 9.10
N ASN A 50 -4.15 -8.58 8.91
CA ASN A 50 -5.16 -7.67 9.45
C ASN A 50 -6.31 -7.42 8.48
N TYR A 51 -6.06 -7.66 7.20
CA TYR A 51 -7.05 -7.63 6.13
C TYR A 51 -6.56 -8.53 4.99
N MET A 52 -7.47 -9.24 4.36
CA MET A 52 -7.17 -10.05 3.18
C MET A 52 -8.10 -9.65 2.03
N ALA A 53 -7.54 -9.21 0.94
CA ALA A 53 -8.28 -8.91 -0.28
C ALA A 53 -8.89 -10.18 -0.89
N SER A 54 -9.93 -10.02 -1.71
CA SER A 54 -10.66 -11.16 -2.31
C SER A 54 -9.77 -12.04 -3.18
N ASP A 55 -8.95 -11.43 -4.03
CA ASP A 55 -7.98 -12.13 -4.89
C ASP A 55 -7.01 -13.03 -4.09
N MET A 56 -6.51 -12.54 -2.96
CA MET A 56 -5.66 -13.33 -2.09
C MET A 56 -6.44 -14.48 -1.41
N ARG A 57 -7.70 -14.27 -1.05
CA ARG A 57 -8.57 -15.35 -0.54
C ARG A 57 -8.75 -16.44 -1.57
N ASP A 58 -8.98 -16.09 -2.82
CA ASP A 58 -9.14 -17.02 -3.93
C ASP A 58 -7.85 -17.80 -4.19
N MET A 59 -6.70 -17.13 -4.16
CA MET A 59 -5.38 -17.80 -4.27
C MET A 59 -5.16 -18.81 -3.13
N VAL A 60 -5.47 -18.45 -1.90
CA VAL A 60 -5.38 -19.38 -0.74
C VAL A 60 -6.35 -20.54 -0.89
N ALA A 61 -7.57 -20.30 -1.36
CA ALA A 61 -8.56 -21.35 -1.58
C ALA A 61 -8.11 -22.33 -2.68
N GLU A 62 -7.59 -21.80 -3.80
CA GLU A 62 -7.09 -22.63 -4.90
C GLU A 62 -5.84 -23.43 -4.47
N PHE A 63 -4.90 -22.81 -3.74
CA PHE A 63 -3.78 -23.53 -3.16
C PHE A 63 -4.24 -24.68 -2.27
N ASN A 64 -5.18 -24.42 -1.36
CA ASN A 64 -5.70 -25.43 -0.44
C ASN A 64 -6.43 -26.57 -1.14
N LYS A 65 -7.02 -26.30 -2.30
CA LYS A 65 -7.71 -27.29 -3.14
C LYS A 65 -6.71 -28.14 -3.92
N THR A 66 -5.70 -27.55 -4.51
CA THR A 66 -4.80 -28.21 -5.48
C THR A 66 -3.54 -28.79 -4.83
N ASN A 67 -3.01 -28.19 -3.76
CA ASN A 67 -1.83 -28.71 -3.08
C ASN A 67 -2.16 -29.93 -2.22
N ASN A 68 -1.46 -31.04 -2.40
CA ASN A 68 -1.72 -32.30 -1.69
C ASN A 68 -0.93 -32.45 -0.39
N GLU A 69 0.11 -31.67 -0.16
CA GLU A 69 1.02 -31.79 0.97
C GLU A 69 0.75 -30.73 2.05
N TYR A 70 0.45 -29.51 1.64
CA TYR A 70 0.27 -28.36 2.53
C TYR A 70 -1.13 -27.78 2.46
N ARG A 71 -1.52 -27.12 3.55
CA ARG A 71 -2.73 -26.33 3.65
C ARG A 71 -2.45 -25.03 4.37
N ILE A 72 -2.81 -23.90 3.78
CA ILE A 72 -2.73 -22.59 4.42
C ILE A 72 -3.94 -22.43 5.37
N LYS A 73 -3.65 -22.13 6.64
CA LYS A 73 -4.64 -21.75 7.64
C LYS A 73 -4.50 -20.26 7.92
N VAL A 74 -5.53 -19.52 7.57
CA VAL A 74 -5.57 -18.07 7.76
C VAL A 74 -6.01 -17.73 9.18
N THR A 75 -5.33 -16.77 9.81
CA THR A 75 -5.74 -16.08 11.03
C THR A 75 -5.93 -14.61 10.70
N ASP A 76 -7.19 -14.17 10.68
CA ASP A 76 -7.57 -12.80 10.37
C ASP A 76 -7.69 -11.98 11.66
N TYR A 77 -6.83 -11.01 11.82
CA TYR A 77 -6.78 -10.12 12.98
C TYR A 77 -7.71 -8.91 12.84
N SER A 78 -8.35 -8.68 11.69
CA SER A 78 -9.31 -7.59 11.51
C SER A 78 -10.50 -7.66 12.47
N GLN A 79 -10.78 -8.85 13.01
CA GLN A 79 -11.79 -9.05 14.05
C GLN A 79 -11.54 -8.25 15.35
N TYR A 80 -10.31 -7.78 15.56
CA TYR A 80 -9.93 -6.93 16.70
C TYR A 80 -10.04 -5.44 16.39
N ASN A 81 -10.24 -5.06 15.13
CA ASN A 81 -10.43 -3.68 14.74
C ASN A 81 -11.77 -3.14 15.28
N THR A 82 -11.81 -1.84 15.54
CA THR A 82 -13.01 -1.13 15.99
C THR A 82 -13.31 0.04 15.04
N GLY A 83 -14.47 0.64 15.18
CA GLY A 83 -14.81 1.85 14.42
C GLY A 83 -13.86 3.03 14.64
N ASP A 84 -13.20 3.07 15.80
CA ASP A 84 -12.27 4.13 16.20
C ASP A 84 -10.79 3.75 15.98
N ASP A 85 -10.49 2.45 15.83
CA ASP A 85 -9.12 1.94 15.61
C ASP A 85 -9.11 0.76 14.62
N TYR A 86 -8.85 1.09 13.37
CA TYR A 86 -8.70 0.11 12.28
C TYR A 86 -7.35 -0.63 12.29
N ASN A 87 -6.43 -0.25 13.19
CA ASN A 87 -5.10 -0.84 13.31
C ASN A 87 -4.95 -1.74 14.56
N ALA A 88 -6.01 -1.89 15.36
CA ALA A 88 -5.97 -2.71 16.57
C ALA A 88 -5.56 -4.16 16.28
N GLY A 89 -6.01 -4.73 15.15
CA GLY A 89 -5.62 -6.05 14.67
C GLY A 89 -4.13 -6.14 14.37
N THR A 90 -3.56 -5.19 13.65
CA THR A 90 -2.12 -5.12 13.38
C THR A 90 -1.32 -4.97 14.68
N THR A 91 -1.75 -4.13 15.60
CA THR A 91 -1.11 -3.95 16.91
C THR A 91 -1.09 -5.26 17.70
N LYS A 92 -2.20 -6.01 17.68
CA LYS A 92 -2.27 -7.32 18.34
C LYS A 92 -1.36 -8.34 17.68
N LEU A 93 -1.36 -8.44 16.36
CA LEU A 93 -0.47 -9.31 15.60
C LEU A 93 1.00 -8.99 15.89
N ASN A 94 1.39 -7.71 15.88
CA ASN A 94 2.74 -7.27 16.22
C ASN A 94 3.15 -7.73 17.63
N THR A 95 2.23 -7.61 18.60
CA THR A 95 2.47 -8.05 19.97
C THR A 95 2.72 -9.56 20.06
N GLU A 96 1.94 -10.35 19.33
CA GLU A 96 2.09 -11.82 19.29
C GLU A 96 3.39 -12.24 18.62
N ILE A 97 3.76 -11.60 17.51
CA ILE A 97 5.06 -11.82 16.82
C ILE A 97 6.23 -11.53 17.77
N ILE A 98 6.21 -10.40 18.49
CA ILE A 98 7.25 -10.04 19.44
C ILE A 98 7.32 -11.02 20.61
N ALA A 99 6.19 -11.60 21.00
CA ALA A 99 6.11 -12.63 22.05
C ALA A 99 6.57 -14.02 21.56
N GLY A 100 6.96 -14.18 20.28
CA GLY A 100 7.46 -15.42 19.69
C GLY A 100 6.40 -16.26 18.98
N ASN A 101 5.17 -15.79 18.90
CA ASN A 101 4.10 -16.45 18.13
C ASN A 101 4.15 -15.98 16.66
N VAL A 102 5.18 -16.39 15.94
CA VAL A 102 5.43 -15.97 14.56
C VAL A 102 4.68 -16.90 13.61
N PRO A 103 3.79 -16.39 12.73
CA PRO A 103 3.18 -17.20 11.67
C PRO A 103 4.22 -17.53 10.58
N ASP A 104 3.94 -18.57 9.77
CA ASP A 104 4.81 -18.92 8.64
C ASP A 104 4.77 -17.89 7.52
N ILE A 105 3.62 -17.24 7.32
CA ILE A 105 3.40 -16.19 6.32
C ILE A 105 2.68 -15.01 6.98
N ILE A 106 3.12 -13.80 6.66
CA ILE A 106 2.48 -12.55 7.07
C ILE A 106 2.04 -11.80 5.81
N LEU A 107 0.76 -11.46 5.70
CA LEU A 107 0.34 -10.43 4.76
C LEU A 107 0.62 -9.06 5.36
N LEU A 108 1.48 -8.34 4.69
CA LEU A 108 1.98 -7.06 5.17
C LEU A 108 0.93 -5.96 5.03
N ASP A 109 0.91 -5.06 5.99
CA ASP A 109 0.23 -3.77 5.89
C ASP A 109 1.20 -2.61 6.20
N SER A 110 0.79 -1.40 5.90
CA SER A 110 1.63 -0.20 6.01
C SER A 110 2.04 0.17 7.45
N GLN A 111 1.45 -0.48 8.45
CA GLN A 111 1.74 -0.22 9.88
C GLN A 111 2.72 -1.25 10.46
N MET A 112 3.09 -2.27 9.69
CA MET A 112 4.01 -3.30 10.16
C MET A 112 5.47 -2.82 10.11
N PRO A 113 6.24 -3.03 11.19
CA PRO A 113 7.62 -2.59 11.28
C PRO A 113 8.59 -3.61 10.64
N ILE A 114 8.53 -3.77 9.31
CA ILE A 114 9.26 -4.80 8.55
C ILE A 114 10.77 -4.77 8.84
N THR A 115 11.37 -3.57 8.85
CA THR A 115 12.79 -3.40 9.16
C THR A 115 13.15 -3.95 10.55
N GLN A 116 12.26 -3.75 11.55
CA GLN A 116 12.49 -4.29 12.88
C GLN A 116 12.33 -5.82 12.93
N TYR A 117 11.39 -6.38 12.17
CA TYR A 117 11.23 -7.83 12.05
C TYR A 117 12.47 -8.46 11.43
N ALA A 118 12.98 -7.89 10.33
CA ALA A 118 14.20 -8.33 9.67
C ALA A 118 15.42 -8.23 10.61
N ALA A 119 15.58 -7.10 11.32
CA ALA A 119 16.68 -6.90 12.27
C ALA A 119 16.66 -7.92 13.43
N LYS A 120 15.48 -8.40 13.83
CA LYS A 120 15.32 -9.45 14.86
C LYS A 120 15.42 -10.87 14.31
N GLY A 121 15.65 -11.05 13.00
CA GLY A 121 15.72 -12.35 12.36
C GLY A 121 14.36 -13.11 12.34
N LEU A 122 13.25 -12.36 12.31
CA LEU A 122 11.90 -12.92 12.26
C LEU A 122 11.41 -13.15 10.81
N LEU A 123 12.13 -12.61 9.84
CA LEU A 123 11.81 -12.76 8.41
C LEU A 123 12.94 -13.52 7.71
N GLU A 124 12.55 -14.37 6.79
CA GLU A 124 13.45 -15.12 5.91
C GLU A 124 13.90 -14.23 4.74
N ASP A 125 15.16 -14.38 4.32
CA ASP A 125 15.66 -13.76 3.10
C ASP A 125 15.06 -14.45 1.87
N LEU A 126 14.20 -13.76 1.17
CA LEU A 126 13.47 -14.26 0.01
C LEU A 126 14.33 -14.28 -1.27
N THR A 127 15.48 -13.59 -1.28
CA THR A 127 16.33 -13.45 -2.48
C THR A 127 16.63 -14.78 -3.17
N PRO A 128 17.09 -15.85 -2.45
CA PRO A 128 17.41 -17.12 -3.10
C PRO A 128 16.20 -17.82 -3.73
N TYR A 129 15.02 -17.66 -3.11
CA TYR A 129 13.78 -18.27 -3.59
C TYR A 129 13.26 -17.56 -4.83
N MET A 130 13.27 -16.23 -4.80
CA MET A 130 12.82 -15.40 -5.92
C MET A 130 13.69 -15.62 -7.17
N GLU A 131 15.01 -15.64 -7.02
CA GLU A 131 15.92 -15.88 -8.13
C GLU A 131 15.79 -17.28 -8.72
N ARG A 132 15.54 -18.31 -7.88
CA ARG A 132 15.35 -19.69 -8.30
C ARG A 132 14.06 -19.91 -9.07
N ASP A 133 12.96 -19.37 -8.55
CA ASP A 133 11.61 -19.75 -8.99
C ASP A 133 11.11 -18.87 -10.14
N PHE A 134 11.53 -17.61 -10.21
CA PHE A 134 11.05 -16.65 -11.20
C PHE A 134 12.13 -16.19 -12.20
N GLY A 135 13.40 -16.33 -11.85
CA GLY A 135 14.51 -15.80 -12.65
C GLY A 135 14.68 -14.28 -12.52
N LYS A 136 15.85 -13.78 -12.92
CA LYS A 136 16.20 -12.36 -12.72
C LYS A 136 15.35 -11.38 -13.56
N ASP A 137 14.88 -11.83 -14.71
CA ASP A 137 14.14 -10.98 -15.67
C ASP A 137 12.63 -10.87 -15.36
N ALA A 138 12.15 -11.59 -14.34
CA ALA A 138 10.72 -11.58 -13.95
C ALA A 138 10.33 -10.36 -13.12
N PHE A 139 11.29 -9.56 -12.70
CA PHE A 139 11.08 -8.45 -11.76
C PHE A 139 11.52 -7.12 -12.36
N VAL A 140 10.80 -6.06 -12.01
CA VAL A 140 11.26 -4.70 -12.26
C VAL A 140 12.43 -4.42 -11.31
N GLU A 141 13.65 -4.52 -11.82
CA GLU A 141 14.89 -4.51 -11.02
C GLU A 141 15.00 -3.27 -10.13
N ASP A 142 14.68 -2.10 -10.65
CA ASP A 142 14.77 -0.84 -9.90
C ASP A 142 13.77 -0.79 -8.73
N PHE A 143 12.59 -1.39 -8.88
CA PHE A 143 11.64 -1.53 -7.78
C PHE A 143 12.20 -2.45 -6.68
N TYR A 144 12.67 -3.63 -7.07
CA TYR A 144 13.21 -4.59 -6.10
C TYR A 144 14.51 -4.12 -5.43
N LYS A 145 15.31 -3.28 -6.09
CA LYS A 145 16.46 -2.62 -5.45
C LYS A 145 16.04 -1.76 -4.25
N THR A 146 14.88 -1.11 -4.32
CA THR A 146 14.39 -0.25 -3.22
C THR A 146 13.92 -1.05 -2.00
N LEU A 147 13.57 -2.33 -2.18
CA LEU A 147 13.13 -3.22 -1.12
C LEU A 147 14.27 -4.00 -0.46
N ARG A 148 15.47 -4.00 -1.07
CA ARG A 148 16.64 -4.71 -0.53
C ARG A 148 17.27 -3.91 0.61
N ASP A 149 17.72 -4.63 1.63
CA ASP A 149 18.55 -4.03 2.67
C ASP A 149 19.98 -3.73 2.15
N ASP A 150 20.79 -3.13 2.99
CA ASP A 150 22.20 -2.78 2.72
C ASP A 150 23.10 -3.98 2.38
N LYS A 151 22.66 -5.21 2.69
CA LYS A 151 23.32 -6.48 2.35
C LYS A 151 22.73 -7.16 1.11
N GLY A 152 21.76 -6.51 0.44
CA GLY A 152 21.10 -7.01 -0.75
C GLY A 152 20.01 -8.05 -0.48
N ARG A 153 19.57 -8.24 0.77
CA ARG A 153 18.56 -9.22 1.15
C ARG A 153 17.15 -8.65 0.99
N LEU A 154 16.24 -9.52 0.63
CA LEU A 154 14.83 -9.18 0.39
C LEU A 154 13.93 -9.89 1.41
N TYR A 155 13.15 -9.15 2.17
CA TYR A 155 12.28 -9.69 3.21
C TYR A 155 10.78 -9.59 2.90
N GLU A 156 10.45 -8.97 1.78
CA GLU A 156 9.07 -8.74 1.36
C GLU A 156 8.94 -8.92 -0.15
N ALA A 157 7.78 -9.37 -0.60
CA ALA A 157 7.48 -9.57 -2.01
C ALA A 157 6.11 -8.99 -2.34
N TYR A 158 5.99 -8.36 -3.52
CA TYR A 158 4.78 -7.74 -4.01
C TYR A 158 4.46 -8.25 -5.40
N SER A 159 3.19 -8.57 -5.64
CA SER A 159 2.70 -8.98 -6.96
C SER A 159 2.49 -7.79 -7.90
N SER A 160 2.32 -6.60 -7.35
CA SER A 160 2.10 -5.35 -8.09
C SER A 160 2.62 -4.15 -7.30
N PHE A 161 2.88 -3.06 -8.01
CA PHE A 161 3.19 -1.78 -7.40
C PHE A 161 2.60 -0.65 -8.26
N TYR A 162 2.58 0.53 -7.71
CA TYR A 162 2.26 1.74 -8.46
C TYR A 162 3.27 2.83 -8.15
N ILE A 163 3.48 3.72 -9.11
CA ILE A 163 4.32 4.90 -8.95
C ILE A 163 3.41 6.11 -8.83
N LYS A 164 3.39 6.71 -7.64
CA LYS A 164 2.73 7.99 -7.43
C LYS A 164 3.75 9.10 -7.62
N THR A 165 3.46 10.00 -8.53
CA THR A 165 4.36 11.12 -8.87
C THR A 165 3.57 12.38 -9.19
N ALA A 166 4.27 13.45 -9.52
CA ALA A 166 3.70 14.67 -10.04
C ALA A 166 4.18 14.90 -11.47
N VAL A 167 3.26 15.29 -12.35
CA VAL A 167 3.54 15.59 -13.75
C VAL A 167 3.19 17.05 -14.06
N GLY A 168 3.93 17.66 -14.98
CA GLY A 168 3.73 19.04 -15.44
C GLY A 168 4.08 19.17 -16.91
N LEU A 169 3.88 20.38 -17.48
CA LEU A 169 4.28 20.63 -18.86
C LEU A 169 5.80 20.70 -18.98
N GLU A 170 6.40 19.89 -19.82
CA GLU A 170 7.85 19.84 -20.09
C GLU A 170 8.46 21.25 -20.33
N LYS A 171 7.79 22.09 -21.13
CA LYS A 171 8.25 23.48 -21.40
C LYS A 171 8.35 24.36 -20.13
N VAL A 172 7.71 23.95 -19.02
CA VAL A 172 7.70 24.66 -17.73
C VAL A 172 8.63 23.99 -16.74
N VAL A 173 8.47 22.66 -16.57
CA VAL A 173 9.21 21.88 -15.58
C VAL A 173 10.58 21.41 -16.09
N GLY A 174 10.78 21.34 -17.43
CA GLY A 174 11.99 20.82 -18.05
C GLY A 174 11.95 19.30 -18.21
N ASP A 175 13.04 18.75 -18.72
CA ASP A 175 13.26 17.33 -19.04
C ASP A 175 14.24 16.63 -18.08
N GLY A 176 14.54 17.27 -16.95
CA GLY A 176 15.49 16.75 -15.95
C GLY A 176 14.97 15.48 -15.26
N SER A 177 15.88 14.57 -14.95
CA SER A 177 15.59 13.32 -14.24
C SER A 177 15.40 13.48 -12.72
N SER A 178 15.70 14.64 -12.18
CA SER A 178 15.54 14.99 -10.77
C SER A 178 15.05 16.43 -10.62
N TRP A 179 14.28 16.68 -9.59
CA TRP A 179 13.68 17.98 -9.34
C TRP A 179 13.72 18.33 -7.86
N THR A 180 14.28 19.49 -7.56
CA THR A 180 14.38 19.98 -6.19
C THR A 180 13.23 20.94 -5.86
N PHE A 181 13.07 21.25 -4.58
CA PHE A 181 12.13 22.30 -4.16
C PHE A 181 12.46 23.67 -4.77
N ALA A 182 13.76 23.97 -4.98
CA ALA A 182 14.20 25.20 -5.65
C ALA A 182 13.78 25.21 -7.14
N ASP A 183 13.88 24.06 -7.83
CA ASP A 183 13.42 23.94 -9.21
C ASP A 183 11.92 24.17 -9.33
N MET A 184 11.14 23.65 -8.37
CA MET A 184 9.69 23.92 -8.30
C MET A 184 9.40 25.41 -8.16
N LYS A 185 10.10 26.13 -7.27
CA LYS A 185 9.93 27.58 -7.09
C LYS A 185 10.29 28.34 -8.37
N ASN A 186 11.37 27.94 -9.04
CA ASN A 186 11.78 28.55 -10.32
C ASN A 186 10.75 28.29 -11.42
N ALA A 187 10.18 27.10 -11.49
CA ALA A 187 9.14 26.75 -12.46
C ALA A 187 7.84 27.54 -12.20
N MET A 188 7.47 27.75 -10.93
CA MET A 188 6.34 28.63 -10.56
C MET A 188 6.51 30.05 -11.08
N GLY A 189 7.73 30.58 -11.06
CA GLY A 189 8.04 31.92 -11.62
C GLY A 189 7.84 32.04 -13.12
N LYS A 190 7.67 30.95 -13.86
CA LYS A 190 7.36 30.95 -15.31
C LYS A 190 5.84 30.95 -15.58
N LEU A 191 5.02 30.78 -14.59
CA LEU A 191 3.56 30.75 -14.67
C LEU A 191 3.00 32.16 -14.40
N ARG A 192 1.72 32.36 -14.70
CA ARG A 192 1.03 33.59 -14.41
C ARG A 192 0.86 33.85 -12.91
N ASP A 193 0.70 35.10 -12.53
CA ASP A 193 0.41 35.44 -11.14
C ASP A 193 -0.87 34.76 -10.65
N GLY A 194 -0.82 34.20 -9.45
CA GLY A 194 -1.92 33.45 -8.83
C GLY A 194 -2.04 32.00 -9.26
N ALA A 195 -1.12 31.47 -10.08
CA ALA A 195 -1.06 30.04 -10.36
C ALA A 195 -0.77 29.22 -9.09
N SER A 196 -1.36 28.03 -9.00
CA SER A 196 -1.12 27.10 -7.89
C SER A 196 -0.03 26.08 -8.24
N VAL A 197 0.65 25.55 -7.23
CA VAL A 197 1.59 24.43 -7.45
C VAL A 197 0.83 23.16 -7.78
N LEU A 198 -0.18 22.87 -7.00
CA LEU A 198 -1.06 21.71 -7.13
C LEU A 198 -2.52 22.18 -7.12
N PHE A 199 -3.44 21.26 -7.28
CA PHE A 199 -4.87 21.54 -7.27
C PHE A 199 -5.29 22.38 -6.04
N ASN A 200 -6.23 23.30 -6.20
CA ASN A 200 -6.68 24.23 -5.16
C ASN A 200 -7.36 23.56 -3.95
N ARG A 201 -7.70 22.29 -4.05
CA ARG A 201 -8.22 21.46 -2.94
C ARG A 201 -7.14 20.72 -2.16
N TYR A 202 -5.90 21.15 -2.28
CA TYR A 202 -4.77 20.56 -1.58
C TYR A 202 -4.62 21.22 -0.20
N SER A 203 -4.92 20.48 0.85
CA SER A 203 -4.88 21.01 2.20
C SER A 203 -3.45 21.09 2.75
N ARG A 204 -3.24 21.90 3.78
CA ARG A 204 -1.96 22.02 4.49
C ARG A 204 -1.50 20.67 5.06
N GLU A 205 -2.41 19.87 5.59
CA GLU A 205 -2.11 18.55 6.15
C GLU A 205 -1.59 17.61 5.06
N ARG A 206 -2.19 17.69 3.87
CA ARG A 206 -1.72 16.94 2.71
C ARG A 206 -0.37 17.45 2.22
N ALA A 207 -0.17 18.76 2.18
CA ALA A 207 1.10 19.38 1.82
C ALA A 207 2.24 19.00 2.78
N VAL A 208 1.97 18.91 4.10
CA VAL A 208 2.96 18.40 5.06
C VAL A 208 3.40 16.99 4.70
N ARG A 209 2.47 16.12 4.38
CA ARG A 209 2.80 14.74 4.02
C ARG A 209 3.66 14.69 2.75
N GLU A 210 3.24 15.38 1.70
CA GLU A 210 3.90 15.28 0.39
C GLU A 210 5.26 16.00 0.35
N PHE A 211 5.37 17.18 0.95
CA PHE A 211 6.59 17.98 0.88
C PHE A 211 7.56 17.80 2.06
N VAL A 212 7.06 17.34 3.21
CA VAL A 212 7.90 17.14 4.40
C VAL A 212 8.16 15.65 4.63
N TYR A 213 7.13 14.83 4.80
CA TYR A 213 7.35 13.41 5.13
C TYR A 213 8.00 12.62 4.00
N ASN A 214 7.56 12.80 2.76
CA ASN A 214 8.15 12.09 1.63
C ASN A 214 9.59 12.55 1.32
N GLY A 215 9.95 13.79 1.70
CA GLY A 215 11.30 14.34 1.57
C GLY A 215 12.19 14.17 2.80
N MET A 216 11.73 13.49 3.86
CA MET A 216 12.41 13.42 5.16
C MET A 216 13.83 12.84 5.06
N GLY A 217 14.04 11.88 4.16
CA GLY A 217 15.37 11.28 3.93
C GLY A 217 16.46 12.27 3.54
N SER A 218 16.11 13.44 2.99
CA SER A 218 17.06 14.52 2.68
C SER A 218 17.49 15.31 3.92
N PHE A 219 16.77 15.22 5.02
CA PHE A 219 16.98 16.01 6.23
C PHE A 219 17.30 15.18 7.48
N VAL A 220 17.22 13.85 7.38
CA VAL A 220 17.52 12.91 8.47
C VAL A 220 18.52 11.87 7.99
N ASP A 221 19.66 11.84 8.66
CA ASP A 221 20.63 10.74 8.57
C ASP A 221 20.23 9.69 9.63
N TRP A 222 19.56 8.64 9.19
CA TRP A 222 19.08 7.58 10.06
C TRP A 222 20.18 6.72 10.67
N GLU A 223 21.37 6.66 10.04
CA GLU A 223 22.51 5.92 10.57
C GLU A 223 23.17 6.65 11.74
N SER A 224 23.42 7.95 11.59
CA SER A 224 24.05 8.76 12.63
C SER A 224 23.07 9.35 13.64
N GLY A 225 21.77 9.27 13.36
CA GLY A 225 20.70 9.89 14.18
C GLY A 225 20.73 11.41 14.15
N LYS A 226 21.35 12.03 13.13
CA LYS A 226 21.41 13.48 12.98
C LYS A 226 20.31 13.98 12.05
N CYS A 227 19.88 15.21 12.29
CA CYS A 227 18.92 15.89 11.41
C CYS A 227 19.37 17.33 11.12
N SER A 228 18.82 17.89 10.02
CA SER A 228 19.06 19.29 9.57
C SER A 228 17.77 20.08 9.47
N PHE A 229 16.87 19.94 10.46
CA PHE A 229 15.58 20.63 10.49
C PHE A 229 15.68 22.15 10.70
N ASP A 230 16.84 22.65 11.07
CA ASP A 230 17.20 24.07 11.18
C ASP A 230 17.84 24.63 9.90
N SER A 231 17.99 23.83 8.86
CA SER A 231 18.53 24.29 7.58
C SER A 231 17.60 25.30 6.91
N PRO A 232 18.15 26.29 6.18
CA PRO A 232 17.34 27.25 5.43
C PRO A 232 16.39 26.54 4.44
N GLU A 233 16.81 25.43 3.86
CA GLU A 233 16.03 24.68 2.89
C GLU A 233 14.81 24.00 3.54
N PHE A 234 14.98 23.41 4.72
CA PHE A 234 13.84 22.82 5.46
C PHE A 234 12.86 23.89 5.93
N ILE A 235 13.36 25.04 6.41
CA ILE A 235 12.55 26.19 6.80
C ILE A 235 11.76 26.74 5.62
N ASP A 236 12.37 26.79 4.42
CA ASP A 236 11.70 27.22 3.17
C ASP A 236 10.52 26.30 2.83
N ILE A 237 10.70 24.99 2.93
CA ILE A 237 9.62 24.01 2.71
C ILE A 237 8.49 24.24 3.72
N LEU A 238 8.79 24.43 4.99
CA LEU A 238 7.78 24.70 6.03
C LEU A 238 7.01 26.00 5.75
N ASN A 239 7.70 27.04 5.33
CA ASN A 239 7.07 28.31 4.96
C ASN A 239 6.16 28.16 3.74
N PHE A 240 6.58 27.38 2.75
CA PHE A 240 5.74 27.06 1.61
C PHE A 240 4.49 26.27 2.02
N VAL A 241 4.62 25.23 2.85
CA VAL A 241 3.50 24.44 3.37
C VAL A 241 2.49 25.30 4.14
N LYS A 242 2.95 26.33 4.87
CA LYS A 242 2.07 27.27 5.56
C LYS A 242 1.19 28.09 4.61
N THR A 243 1.53 28.20 3.34
CA THR A 243 0.69 28.93 2.36
C THR A 243 -0.59 28.20 2.01
N PHE A 244 -0.66 26.89 2.27
CA PHE A 244 -1.88 26.11 2.04
C PHE A 244 -2.89 26.33 3.17
N LYS A 245 -4.17 26.35 2.82
CA LYS A 245 -5.27 26.35 3.79
C LYS A 245 -5.30 25.01 4.55
N THR A 246 -5.69 25.03 5.82
CA THR A 246 -6.02 23.80 6.54
C THR A 246 -7.30 23.18 5.98
N SER A 247 -7.56 21.92 6.27
CA SER A 247 -8.81 21.25 5.89
C SER A 247 -10.05 21.99 6.41
N ASP A 248 -9.98 22.50 7.66
CA ASP A 248 -11.05 23.28 8.27
C ASP A 248 -11.25 24.65 7.59
N GLU A 249 -10.16 25.35 7.26
CA GLU A 249 -10.18 26.62 6.52
C GLU A 249 -10.74 26.42 5.11
N MET A 250 -10.44 25.29 4.45
CA MET A 250 -10.98 24.96 3.14
C MET A 250 -12.50 24.72 3.23
N GLN A 251 -12.93 23.94 4.20
CA GLN A 251 -14.35 23.68 4.42
C GLN A 251 -15.12 24.97 4.73
N SER A 252 -14.60 25.81 5.62
CA SER A 252 -15.22 27.08 6.02
C SER A 252 -15.28 28.11 4.91
N SER A 253 -14.33 28.09 3.97
CA SER A 253 -14.24 29.06 2.87
C SER A 253 -15.03 28.69 1.62
N GLY A 254 -15.74 27.55 1.63
CA GLY A 254 -16.46 27.06 0.45
C GLY A 254 -15.53 26.64 -0.71
N ALA A 255 -14.26 26.35 -0.41
CA ALA A 255 -13.29 25.96 -1.45
C ALA A 255 -13.71 24.70 -2.20
N TYR A 256 -14.56 23.86 -1.59
CA TYR A 256 -15.13 22.67 -2.22
C TYR A 256 -16.32 22.98 -3.13
N ASP A 257 -16.93 24.16 -3.02
CA ASP A 257 -18.08 24.59 -3.81
C ASP A 257 -17.67 25.29 -5.11
N GLU A 258 -16.39 25.62 -5.27
CA GLU A 258 -15.87 26.18 -6.52
C GLU A 258 -16.10 25.22 -7.68
N LYS A 259 -16.50 25.76 -8.84
CA LYS A 259 -16.66 24.96 -10.05
C LYS A 259 -15.38 24.19 -10.35
N TYR A 260 -15.51 22.88 -10.39
CA TYR A 260 -14.40 22.01 -10.75
C TYR A 260 -13.93 22.31 -12.18
N VAL A 261 -12.64 22.54 -12.34
CA VAL A 261 -11.95 22.60 -13.63
C VAL A 261 -10.91 21.50 -13.61
N GLU A 262 -10.93 20.66 -14.62
CA GLU A 262 -9.97 19.57 -14.79
C GLU A 262 -8.53 20.07 -14.65
N GLU A 263 -7.71 19.37 -13.85
CA GLU A 263 -6.32 19.76 -13.59
C GLU A 263 -5.50 19.88 -14.87
N TYR A 264 -5.72 18.96 -15.82
CA TYR A 264 -5.09 19.01 -17.12
C TYR A 264 -5.37 20.31 -17.87
N THR A 265 -6.59 20.82 -17.81
CA THR A 265 -6.96 22.14 -18.38
C THR A 265 -6.25 23.27 -17.67
N ARG A 266 -6.15 23.23 -16.34
CA ARG A 266 -5.47 24.23 -15.52
C ARG A 266 -3.97 24.30 -15.85
N ILE A 267 -3.32 23.13 -15.97
CA ILE A 267 -1.90 23.04 -16.35
C ILE A 267 -1.65 23.63 -17.73
N ASN A 268 -2.47 23.26 -18.71
CA ASN A 268 -2.35 23.77 -20.07
C ASN A 268 -2.54 25.30 -20.16
N ASN A 269 -3.38 25.86 -19.31
CA ASN A 269 -3.64 27.31 -19.23
C ASN A 269 -2.59 28.07 -18.40
N GLY A 270 -1.67 27.38 -17.73
CA GLY A 270 -0.69 28.01 -16.82
C GLY A 270 -1.28 28.43 -15.46
N ASP A 271 -2.41 27.84 -15.07
CA ASP A 271 -3.10 28.07 -13.79
C ASP A 271 -2.58 27.20 -12.67
N GLN A 272 -1.89 26.13 -13.04
CA GLN A 272 -1.38 25.11 -12.14
C GLN A 272 -0.05 24.57 -12.70
N LEU A 273 0.91 24.30 -11.80
CA LEU A 273 2.23 23.80 -12.20
C LEU A 273 2.22 22.28 -12.41
N LEU A 274 1.72 21.56 -11.43
CA LEU A 274 1.78 20.10 -11.35
C LEU A 274 0.39 19.51 -11.07
N MET A 275 0.18 18.27 -11.52
CA MET A 275 -0.87 17.42 -11.03
C MET A 275 -0.28 16.11 -10.53
N GLU A 276 -0.94 15.49 -9.56
CA GLU A 276 -0.58 14.16 -9.13
C GLU A 276 -1.04 13.14 -10.16
N GLU A 277 -0.18 12.16 -10.41
CA GLU A 277 -0.49 11.06 -11.32
C GLU A 277 -0.05 9.73 -10.71
N THR A 278 -0.77 8.66 -11.02
CA THR A 278 -0.46 7.32 -10.55
C THR A 278 -0.33 6.38 -11.73
N PHE A 279 0.85 5.81 -11.88
CA PHE A 279 1.14 4.81 -12.90
C PHE A 279 1.09 3.43 -12.25
N TYR A 280 0.27 2.54 -12.81
CA TYR A 280 0.14 1.14 -12.41
C TYR A 280 0.95 0.25 -13.34
N ASN A 281 1.57 -0.81 -12.78
CA ASN A 281 2.21 -1.86 -13.58
C ASN A 281 1.23 -2.97 -13.94
#